data_4d65e71c13a569b2984f9a4a94e857c8
#
_entry.id   4d65e71c13a569b2984f9a4a94e857c8
#
_cell.length_a   1.000
_cell.length_b   1.000
_cell.length_c   1.000
_cell.angle_alpha   90.00
_cell.angle_beta   90.00
_cell.angle_gamma   90.00
#
_symmetry.space_group_name_H-M   'P 1'
#
loop_
_entity.id
_entity.type
_entity.pdbx_description
1 polymer ?
#
loop_
_entity_poly.entity_id
_entity_poly.type
_entity_poly.pdbx_seq_one_letter_code
_entity_poly.pdbx_strand_id
1 'polypeptide(L)'
;GKRLMFEGNFGSKFFTFELDDWVFTETTAREKLLKHFETKNLKGFGVEHLKNGIIASGAILQYLTMTQHTQIGHITSLARIEEDKYVRLDKFTVRSLELIGSMNDGGSSLLNVIDRTISPMGARLLKRWIVFPLKDEKPINERLNVVEYFFRQPDFKELIEEQLHLV
;
A
#
# COMPACT_ATOMS: atom_id res chain seq x y z
N GLY A 1 -21.15 -13.55 11.55
CA GLY A 1 -19.76 -13.92 11.49
C GLY A 1 -18.87 -12.93 10.75
N LYS A 2 -18.39 -13.27 9.56
CA LYS A 2 -17.37 -12.49 8.78
C LYS A 2 -17.83 -11.05 8.49
N ARG A 3 -19.09 -10.87 8.08
CA ARG A 3 -19.67 -9.55 7.79
C ARG A 3 -19.69 -8.61 9.00
N LEU A 4 -20.13 -9.10 10.16
CA LEU A 4 -20.12 -8.32 11.40
C LEU A 4 -18.72 -7.89 11.82
N MET A 5 -17.73 -8.78 11.64
CA MET A 5 -16.32 -8.48 11.89
C MET A 5 -15.81 -7.39 10.92
N PHE A 6 -16.18 -7.45 9.65
CA PHE A 6 -15.82 -6.46 8.66
C PHE A 6 -16.46 -5.11 8.99
N GLU A 7 -17.78 -5.07 9.23
CA GLU A 7 -18.52 -3.86 9.57
C GLU A 7 -18.01 -3.22 10.87
N GLY A 8 -17.61 -4.03 11.86
CA GLY A 8 -17.00 -3.55 13.10
C GLY A 8 -15.63 -2.88 12.89
N ASN A 9 -14.87 -3.27 11.87
CA ASN A 9 -13.55 -2.71 11.58
C ASN A 9 -13.56 -1.56 10.57
N PHE A 10 -14.49 -1.58 9.60
CA PHE A 10 -14.49 -0.67 8.44
C PHE A 10 -15.78 0.14 8.29
N GLY A 11 -16.78 -0.11 9.13
CA GLY A 11 -18.10 0.49 9.06
C GLY A 11 -19.04 -0.17 8.05
N SER A 12 -20.32 0.19 8.08
CA SER A 12 -21.38 -0.42 7.27
C SER A 12 -21.59 0.24 5.90
N LYS A 13 -20.83 1.30 5.58
CA LYS A 13 -20.99 2.07 4.34
C LYS A 13 -20.47 1.39 3.07
N PHE A 14 -19.76 0.27 3.20
CA PHE A 14 -19.19 -0.44 2.08
C PHE A 14 -20.12 -1.56 1.61
N PHE A 15 -20.31 -1.66 0.30
CA PHE A 15 -20.93 -2.84 -0.28
C PHE A 15 -19.96 -4.02 -0.21
N THR A 16 -20.41 -5.13 0.37
CA THR A 16 -19.59 -6.33 0.55
C THR A 16 -20.09 -7.46 -0.36
N PHE A 17 -19.16 -8.11 -1.03
CA PHE A 17 -19.40 -9.28 -1.86
C PHE A 17 -18.51 -10.43 -1.37
N GLU A 18 -19.08 -11.63 -1.21
CA GLU A 18 -18.31 -12.82 -0.84
C GLU A 18 -17.81 -13.51 -2.10
N LEU A 19 -16.51 -13.82 -2.12
CA LEU A 19 -15.92 -14.68 -3.13
C LEU A 19 -16.08 -16.13 -2.71
N ASP A 20 -16.19 -17.03 -3.68
CA ASP A 20 -16.27 -18.48 -3.45
C ASP A 20 -15.04 -19.03 -2.72
N ASP A 21 -15.22 -20.04 -1.89
CA ASP A 21 -14.15 -20.63 -1.07
C ASP A 21 -12.97 -21.18 -1.88
N TRP A 22 -13.19 -21.63 -3.12
CA TRP A 22 -12.12 -22.12 -3.98
C TRP A 22 -11.08 -21.05 -4.33
N VAL A 23 -11.47 -19.78 -4.35
CA VAL A 23 -10.56 -18.63 -4.58
C VAL A 23 -9.50 -18.55 -3.48
N PHE A 24 -9.83 -19.00 -2.28
CA PHE A 24 -8.95 -18.96 -1.11
C PHE A 24 -8.16 -20.25 -0.90
N THR A 25 -8.02 -21.08 -1.91
CA THR A 25 -7.14 -22.25 -1.86
C THR A 25 -5.72 -21.87 -2.26
N GLU A 26 -4.73 -22.50 -1.64
CA GLU A 26 -3.31 -22.24 -1.95
C GLU A 26 -2.97 -22.58 -3.39
N THR A 27 -3.51 -23.70 -3.89
CA THR A 27 -3.26 -24.17 -5.26
C THR A 27 -3.74 -23.14 -6.30
N THR A 28 -5.01 -22.76 -6.22
CA THR A 28 -5.60 -21.79 -7.15
C THR A 28 -4.90 -20.43 -7.09
N ALA A 29 -4.62 -19.95 -5.88
CA ALA A 29 -3.93 -18.68 -5.68
C ALA A 29 -2.52 -18.70 -6.28
N ARG A 30 -1.77 -19.77 -6.05
CA ARG A 30 -0.42 -19.96 -6.59
C ARG A 30 -0.43 -20.02 -8.12
N GLU A 31 -1.29 -20.84 -8.71
CA GLU A 31 -1.42 -20.94 -10.17
C GLU A 31 -1.74 -19.58 -10.80
N LYS A 32 -2.64 -18.81 -10.19
CA LYS A 32 -3.00 -17.48 -10.68
C LYS A 32 -1.82 -16.50 -10.63
N LEU A 33 -1.07 -16.51 -9.54
CA LEU A 33 0.13 -15.66 -9.40
C LEU A 33 1.22 -16.06 -10.40
N LEU A 34 1.50 -17.36 -10.55
CA LEU A 34 2.49 -17.86 -11.51
C LEU A 34 2.12 -17.47 -12.94
N LYS A 35 0.85 -17.59 -13.30
CA LYS A 35 0.35 -17.18 -14.61
C LYS A 35 0.46 -15.67 -14.83
N HIS A 36 0.09 -14.88 -13.83
CA HIS A 36 0.11 -13.41 -13.91
C HIS A 36 1.52 -12.85 -14.07
N PHE A 37 2.48 -13.38 -13.29
CA PHE A 37 3.88 -12.95 -13.32
C PHE A 37 4.74 -13.72 -14.34
N GLU A 38 4.14 -14.61 -15.13
CA GLU A 38 4.81 -15.42 -16.16
C GLU A 38 6.05 -16.15 -15.62
N THR A 39 5.96 -16.69 -14.40
CA THR A 39 7.06 -17.34 -13.69
C THR A 39 6.76 -18.77 -13.30
N LYS A 40 7.81 -19.58 -13.11
CA LYS A 40 7.69 -20.99 -12.70
C LYS A 40 7.58 -21.18 -11.18
N ASN A 41 7.98 -20.20 -10.38
CA ASN A 41 7.90 -20.22 -8.92
C ASN A 41 7.89 -18.80 -8.36
N LEU A 42 7.53 -18.67 -7.08
CA LEU A 42 7.47 -17.37 -6.38
C LEU A 42 8.73 -17.07 -5.56
N LYS A 43 9.81 -17.84 -5.71
CA LYS A 43 11.07 -17.65 -4.97
C LYS A 43 11.71 -16.31 -5.26
N GLY A 44 11.68 -15.88 -6.54
CA GLY A 44 12.23 -14.58 -6.95
C GLY A 44 11.58 -13.38 -6.26
N PHE A 45 10.34 -13.52 -5.79
CA PHE A 45 9.63 -12.50 -5.01
C PHE A 45 9.86 -12.63 -3.49
N GLY A 46 10.61 -13.64 -3.02
CA GLY A 46 10.85 -13.86 -1.59
C GLY A 46 9.63 -14.31 -0.78
N VAL A 47 8.53 -14.73 -1.43
CA VAL A 47 7.23 -15.03 -0.78
C VAL A 47 6.84 -16.49 -0.82
N GLU A 48 7.69 -17.38 -1.33
CA GLU A 48 7.40 -18.80 -1.57
C GLU A 48 6.85 -19.53 -0.33
N HIS A 49 7.31 -19.16 0.86
CA HIS A 49 6.94 -19.75 2.15
C HIS A 49 5.73 -19.07 2.81
N LEU A 50 5.19 -17.99 2.25
CA LEU A 50 4.12 -17.19 2.83
C LEU A 50 2.75 -17.69 2.36
N LYS A 51 2.33 -18.87 2.83
CA LYS A 51 1.06 -19.50 2.44
C LYS A 51 -0.13 -18.53 2.45
N ASN A 52 -0.39 -17.86 3.57
CA ASN A 52 -1.52 -16.93 3.69
C ASN A 52 -1.35 -15.69 2.80
N GLY A 53 -0.11 -15.21 2.61
CA GLY A 53 0.20 -14.12 1.71
C GLY A 53 -0.07 -14.48 0.24
N ILE A 54 0.29 -15.71 -0.17
CA ILE A 54 0.01 -16.24 -1.51
C ILE A 54 -1.51 -16.33 -1.72
N ILE A 55 -2.25 -16.90 -0.78
CA ILE A 55 -3.72 -17.02 -0.86
C ILE A 55 -4.37 -15.63 -0.99
N ALA A 56 -4.00 -14.68 -0.13
CA ALA A 56 -4.56 -13.33 -0.16
C ALA A 56 -4.25 -12.62 -1.48
N SER A 57 -3.00 -12.70 -1.96
CA SER A 57 -2.59 -12.06 -3.21
C SER A 57 -3.28 -12.67 -4.43
N GLY A 58 -3.43 -13.99 -4.48
CA GLY A 58 -4.17 -14.68 -5.53
C GLY A 58 -5.65 -14.31 -5.54
N ALA A 59 -6.27 -14.19 -4.36
CA ALA A 59 -7.66 -13.75 -4.22
C ALA A 59 -7.85 -12.30 -4.70
N ILE A 60 -6.91 -11.40 -4.43
CA ILE A 60 -6.93 -10.03 -4.94
C ILE A 60 -6.85 -10.03 -6.47
N LEU A 61 -5.94 -10.78 -7.08
CA LEU A 61 -5.85 -10.88 -8.54
C LEU A 61 -7.12 -11.48 -9.16
N GLN A 62 -7.73 -12.46 -8.48
CA GLN A 62 -9.02 -13.02 -8.92
C GLN A 62 -10.12 -11.97 -8.90
N TYR A 63 -10.24 -11.22 -7.80
CA TYR A 63 -11.21 -10.15 -7.67
C TYR A 63 -11.02 -9.08 -8.76
N LEU A 64 -9.80 -8.61 -8.97
CA LEU A 64 -9.50 -7.64 -10.03
C LEU A 64 -9.89 -8.14 -11.41
N THR A 65 -9.65 -9.42 -11.72
CA THR A 65 -10.04 -10.02 -12.99
C THR A 65 -11.57 -10.08 -13.15
N MET A 66 -12.30 -10.39 -12.07
CA MET A 66 -13.77 -10.49 -12.08
C MET A 66 -14.45 -9.12 -12.20
N THR A 67 -13.85 -8.07 -11.68
CA THR A 67 -14.38 -6.69 -11.73
C THR A 67 -14.00 -5.94 -12.99
N GLN A 68 -13.66 -6.68 -14.06
CA GLN A 68 -13.34 -6.16 -15.39
C GLN A 68 -12.09 -5.27 -15.48
N HIS A 69 -11.22 -5.32 -14.51
CA HIS A 69 -9.90 -4.72 -14.63
C HIS A 69 -9.01 -5.63 -15.51
N THR A 70 -9.27 -5.62 -16.82
CA THR A 70 -8.54 -6.44 -17.81
C THR A 70 -7.10 -6.01 -17.98
N GLN A 71 -6.76 -4.78 -17.60
CA GLN A 71 -5.41 -4.23 -17.71
C GLN A 71 -4.69 -4.23 -16.36
N ILE A 72 -4.43 -5.42 -15.81
CA ILE A 72 -3.65 -5.59 -14.59
C ILE A 72 -2.16 -5.83 -14.83
N GLY A 73 -1.69 -5.72 -16.09
CA GLY A 73 -0.28 -5.90 -16.46
C GLY A 73 0.70 -4.93 -15.80
N HIS A 74 0.20 -3.79 -15.28
CA HIS A 74 1.00 -2.87 -14.48
C HIS A 74 1.39 -3.41 -13.09
N ILE A 75 0.73 -4.47 -12.62
CA ILE A 75 1.10 -5.17 -11.38
C ILE A 75 2.24 -6.14 -11.73
N THR A 76 3.46 -5.68 -11.64
CA THR A 76 4.65 -6.42 -12.09
C THR A 76 5.42 -7.11 -10.98
N SER A 77 5.07 -6.87 -9.73
CA SER A 77 5.80 -7.45 -8.60
C SER A 77 4.91 -7.76 -7.40
N LEU A 78 5.38 -8.70 -6.60
CA LEU A 78 4.82 -9.08 -5.31
C LEU A 78 5.93 -8.98 -4.27
N ALA A 79 5.71 -8.21 -3.22
CA ALA A 79 6.71 -8.02 -2.17
C ALA A 79 6.09 -8.17 -0.78
N ARG A 80 6.85 -8.76 0.13
CA ARG A 80 6.52 -8.74 1.55
C ARG A 80 6.89 -7.39 2.14
N ILE A 81 6.01 -6.82 2.95
CA ILE A 81 6.37 -5.71 3.83
C ILE A 81 7.17 -6.31 4.99
N GLU A 82 8.46 -6.01 5.03
CA GLU A 82 9.34 -6.46 6.11
C GLU A 82 9.07 -5.58 7.35
N GLU A 83 8.36 -6.14 8.32
CA GLU A 83 8.00 -5.43 9.56
C GLU A 83 9.22 -4.90 10.32
N ASP A 84 10.36 -5.60 10.21
CA ASP A 84 11.59 -5.25 10.91
C ASP A 84 12.21 -3.93 10.45
N LYS A 85 11.89 -3.46 9.24
CA LYS A 85 12.38 -2.18 8.69
C LYS A 85 11.61 -0.96 9.19
N TYR A 86 10.44 -1.18 9.81
CA TYR A 86 9.52 -0.10 10.18
C TYR A 86 9.22 -0.10 11.68
N VAL A 87 8.96 1.08 12.21
CA VAL A 87 8.33 1.20 13.53
C VAL A 87 6.89 0.69 13.41
N ARG A 88 6.55 -0.30 14.22
CA ARG A 88 5.21 -0.88 14.21
C ARG A 88 4.22 0.05 14.89
N LEU A 89 3.31 0.60 14.12
CA LEU A 89 2.17 1.38 14.60
C LEU A 89 0.90 0.55 14.44
N ASP A 90 0.22 0.25 15.53
CA ASP A 90 -1.08 -0.40 15.46
C ASP A 90 -2.20 0.61 15.12
N LYS A 91 -3.39 0.08 14.81
CA LYS A 91 -4.55 0.90 14.44
C LYS A 91 -4.91 1.93 15.52
N PHE A 92 -4.75 1.55 16.79
CA PHE A 92 -5.07 2.42 17.92
C PHE A 92 -4.07 3.58 17.99
N THR A 93 -2.78 3.30 17.87
CA THR A 93 -1.72 4.31 17.85
C THR A 93 -1.89 5.28 16.68
N VAL A 94 -2.12 4.76 15.45
CA VAL A 94 -2.37 5.61 14.26
C VAL A 94 -3.55 6.55 14.48
N ARG A 95 -4.63 6.06 15.11
CA ARG A 95 -5.82 6.86 15.42
C ARG A 95 -5.56 7.86 16.54
N SER A 96 -4.93 7.44 17.65
CA SER A 96 -4.69 8.30 18.83
C SER A 96 -3.73 9.44 18.54
N LEU A 97 -2.77 9.22 17.64
CA LEU A 97 -1.85 10.25 17.15
C LEU A 97 -2.44 11.08 16.00
N GLU A 98 -3.67 10.82 15.59
CA GLU A 98 -4.34 11.51 14.47
C GLU A 98 -3.49 11.58 13.21
N LEU A 99 -2.77 10.50 12.87
CA LEU A 99 -1.81 10.51 11.76
C LEU A 99 -2.49 10.67 10.39
N ILE A 100 -3.63 10.02 10.17
CA ILE A 100 -4.33 9.97 8.87
C ILE A 100 -5.80 10.41 8.92
N GLY A 101 -6.31 10.67 10.10
CA GLY A 101 -7.68 11.14 10.31
C GLY A 101 -7.81 11.79 11.68
N SER A 102 -8.62 12.83 11.79
CA SER A 102 -8.92 13.46 13.08
C SER A 102 -9.97 12.68 13.86
N MET A 103 -9.88 12.71 15.19
CA MET A 103 -10.91 12.19 16.10
C MET A 103 -12.03 13.19 16.33
N ASN A 104 -11.79 14.47 16.07
CA ASN A 104 -12.74 15.55 16.26
C ASN A 104 -13.37 15.97 14.93
N ASP A 105 -14.67 16.27 14.95
CA ASP A 105 -15.36 16.86 13.82
C ASP A 105 -14.75 18.24 13.48
N GLY A 106 -14.30 18.40 12.22
CA GLY A 106 -13.62 19.60 11.77
C GLY A 106 -12.14 19.69 12.15
N GLY A 107 -11.59 18.68 12.86
CA GLY A 107 -10.16 18.60 13.16
C GLY A 107 -9.30 18.21 11.95
N SER A 108 -7.99 18.46 12.05
CA SER A 108 -7.00 18.13 11.01
C SER A 108 -6.04 17.06 11.48
N SER A 109 -5.80 16.05 10.66
CA SER A 109 -4.78 15.03 10.92
C SER A 109 -3.38 15.53 10.52
N LEU A 110 -2.34 14.84 10.99
CA LEU A 110 -0.97 15.11 10.53
C LEU A 110 -0.89 15.09 9.01
N LEU A 111 -1.46 14.07 8.36
CA LEU A 111 -1.49 13.96 6.90
C LEU A 111 -2.11 15.20 6.25
N ASN A 112 -3.26 15.67 6.75
CA ASN A 112 -3.94 16.85 6.19
C ASN A 112 -3.07 18.13 6.28
N VAL A 113 -2.26 18.25 7.32
CA VAL A 113 -1.41 19.43 7.53
C VAL A 113 -0.18 19.42 6.63
N ILE A 114 0.47 18.24 6.48
CA ILE A 114 1.76 18.15 5.77
C ILE A 114 1.63 17.76 4.30
N ASP A 115 0.47 17.26 3.85
CA ASP A 115 0.30 16.84 2.45
C ASP A 115 0.32 18.08 1.53
N ARG A 116 1.39 18.19 0.78
CA ARG A 116 1.62 19.16 -0.29
C ARG A 116 1.98 18.44 -1.59
N THR A 117 1.62 17.18 -1.70
CA THR A 117 1.94 16.37 -2.87
C THR A 117 1.15 16.85 -4.10
N ILE A 118 1.79 16.83 -5.25
CA ILE A 118 1.24 17.29 -6.51
C ILE A 118 0.49 16.17 -7.22
N SER A 119 0.98 14.94 -7.08
CA SER A 119 0.42 13.78 -7.77
C SER A 119 -0.30 12.80 -6.81
N PRO A 120 -1.34 12.09 -7.29
CA PRO A 120 -2.00 11.04 -6.51
C PRO A 120 -1.03 9.94 -6.06
N MET A 121 0.01 9.69 -6.83
CA MET A 121 1.07 8.73 -6.52
C MET A 121 1.90 9.20 -5.32
N GLY A 122 2.28 10.48 -5.29
CA GLY A 122 2.97 11.11 -4.17
C GLY A 122 2.14 11.08 -2.89
N ALA A 123 0.84 11.42 -2.96
CA ALA A 123 -0.06 11.38 -1.81
C ALA A 123 -0.15 9.97 -1.20
N ARG A 124 -0.25 8.93 -2.04
CA ARG A 124 -0.23 7.54 -1.56
C ARG A 124 1.10 7.16 -0.90
N LEU A 125 2.22 7.63 -1.45
CA LEU A 125 3.54 7.38 -0.89
C LEU A 125 3.72 8.09 0.46
N LEU A 126 3.34 9.36 0.56
CA LEU A 126 3.39 10.12 1.81
C LEU A 126 2.56 9.45 2.91
N LYS A 127 1.31 9.09 2.60
CA LYS A 127 0.45 8.35 3.54
C LYS A 127 1.09 7.05 4.03
N ARG A 128 1.72 6.31 3.10
CA ARG A 128 2.44 5.08 3.45
C ARG A 128 3.63 5.36 4.37
N TRP A 129 4.39 6.41 4.13
CA TRP A 129 5.55 6.77 4.96
C TRP A 129 5.15 7.18 6.38
N ILE A 130 4.01 7.84 6.55
CA ILE A 130 3.47 8.21 7.87
C ILE A 130 3.08 6.97 8.67
N VAL A 131 2.43 5.98 8.02
CA VAL A 131 1.92 4.78 8.70
C VAL A 131 3.02 3.72 8.90
N PHE A 132 4.05 3.72 8.03
CA PHE A 132 5.21 2.82 8.10
C PHE A 132 6.50 3.64 8.21
N PRO A 133 6.74 4.34 9.32
CA PRO A 133 7.96 5.10 9.51
C PRO A 133 9.17 4.16 9.61
N LEU A 134 10.25 4.54 8.93
CA LEU A 134 11.50 3.80 8.98
C LEU A 134 12.10 3.87 10.39
N LYS A 135 12.80 2.81 10.76
CA LYS A 135 13.45 2.68 12.06
C LYS A 135 14.98 2.80 11.97
N ASP A 136 15.55 2.43 10.83
CA ASP A 136 17.00 2.42 10.65
C ASP A 136 17.49 3.76 10.10
N GLU A 137 18.59 4.25 10.67
CA GLU A 137 19.19 5.55 10.35
C GLU A 137 19.62 5.67 8.89
N LYS A 138 20.21 4.63 8.32
CA LYS A 138 20.72 4.67 6.94
C LYS A 138 19.63 5.01 5.92
N PRO A 139 18.51 4.26 5.81
CA PRO A 139 17.46 4.58 4.85
C PRO A 139 16.71 5.89 5.20
N ILE A 140 16.72 6.34 6.47
CA ILE A 140 16.21 7.67 6.83
C ILE A 140 17.10 8.75 6.21
N ASN A 141 18.42 8.65 6.38
CA ASN A 141 19.37 9.61 5.83
C ASN A 141 19.37 9.60 4.29
N GLU A 142 19.18 8.45 3.65
CA GLU A 142 19.01 8.38 2.20
C GLU A 142 17.81 9.22 1.72
N ARG A 143 16.67 9.19 2.44
CA ARG A 143 15.52 10.06 2.13
C ARG A 143 15.82 11.54 2.39
N LEU A 144 16.48 11.85 3.50
CA LEU A 144 16.87 13.21 3.84
C LEU A 144 17.83 13.80 2.82
N ASN A 145 18.78 13.02 2.29
CA ASN A 145 19.68 13.46 1.22
C ASN A 145 18.93 13.84 -0.05
N VAL A 146 17.87 13.12 -0.41
CA VAL A 146 17.02 13.48 -1.55
C VAL A 146 16.29 14.79 -1.29
N VAL A 147 15.74 14.99 -0.08
CA VAL A 147 15.09 16.25 0.31
C VAL A 147 16.08 17.40 0.26
N GLU A 148 17.28 17.23 0.81
CA GLU A 148 18.35 18.23 0.77
C GLU A 148 18.76 18.59 -0.66
N TYR A 149 18.87 17.58 -1.53
CA TYR A 149 19.18 17.80 -2.94
C TYR A 149 18.16 18.75 -3.58
N PHE A 150 16.87 18.48 -3.46
CA PHE A 150 15.82 19.34 -4.03
C PHE A 150 15.73 20.70 -3.33
N PHE A 151 16.04 20.77 -2.05
CA PHE A 151 16.11 22.04 -1.34
C PHE A 151 17.23 22.95 -1.88
N ARG A 152 18.36 22.35 -2.27
CA ARG A 152 19.52 23.07 -2.86
C ARG A 152 19.37 23.34 -4.35
N GLN A 153 18.43 22.72 -5.04
CA GLN A 153 18.21 22.80 -6.48
C GLN A 153 16.76 23.21 -6.79
N PRO A 154 16.35 24.44 -6.45
CA PRO A 154 14.96 24.88 -6.60
C PRO A 154 14.47 24.84 -8.05
N ASP A 155 15.29 25.24 -9.02
CA ASP A 155 14.93 25.26 -10.44
C ASP A 155 14.65 23.84 -10.97
N PHE A 156 15.48 22.88 -10.55
CA PHE A 156 15.27 21.49 -10.92
C PHE A 156 14.04 20.87 -10.23
N LYS A 157 13.78 21.27 -9.00
CA LYS A 157 12.56 20.89 -8.28
C LYS A 157 11.31 21.36 -9.04
N GLU A 158 11.28 22.63 -9.46
CA GLU A 158 10.17 23.23 -10.21
C GLU A 158 9.92 22.48 -11.53
N LEU A 159 10.98 22.19 -12.29
CA LEU A 159 10.90 21.39 -13.51
C LEU A 159 10.27 20.01 -13.29
N ILE A 160 10.64 19.30 -12.22
CA ILE A 160 10.06 18.00 -11.87
C ILE A 160 8.60 18.14 -11.44
N GLU A 161 8.26 19.19 -10.68
CA GLU A 161 6.88 19.47 -10.27
C GLU A 161 5.97 19.70 -11.47
N GLU A 162 6.40 20.47 -12.46
CA GLU A 162 5.67 20.69 -13.72
C GLU A 162 5.38 19.37 -14.46
N GLN A 163 6.38 18.47 -14.53
CA GLN A 163 6.19 17.18 -15.19
C GLN A 163 5.25 16.24 -14.40
N LEU A 164 5.28 16.29 -13.08
CA LEU A 164 4.40 15.51 -12.23
C LEU A 164 2.93 15.97 -12.26
N HIS A 165 2.66 17.21 -12.64
CA HIS A 165 1.30 17.70 -12.88
C HIS A 165 0.64 17.05 -14.10
N LEU A 166 1.42 16.48 -15.01
CA LEU A 166 0.94 15.84 -16.25
C LEU A 166 0.58 14.36 -16.06
N VAL A 167 0.83 13.78 -14.88
CA VAL A 167 0.63 12.38 -14.51
C VAL A 167 -0.56 12.22 -13.58
#